data_695b49098c6e0d58b809a42aa9538903
#
_entry.id   695b49098c6e0d58b809a42aa9538903
#
_cell.length_a   1.000
_cell.length_b   1.000
_cell.length_c   1.000
_cell.angle_alpha   90.00
_cell.angle_beta   90.00
_cell.angle_gamma   90.00
#
_symmetry.space_group_name_H-M   'P 1'
#
loop_
_entity.id
_entity.type
_entity.pdbx_description
1 polymer ?
#
loop_
_entity_poly.entity_id
_entity_poly.type
_entity_poly.pdbx_seq_one_letter_code
_entity_poly.pdbx_strand_id
1 'polypeptide(L)'
;MHVKKYALCLVFACTGAALYSQDQHFTQFYASPTTLNPALTGAYTGKYRLSFIYRDQWRSVLDNPYATFSAATDFRFRIKSYRTVSRDAVGAGVLFYSDRVPGVDFSTNQIYLSGAYHKALNKNDDHFLSIGAQFGILQRNVNYSSLNFNDQFDGTNSYTDPTNEVLPENNFSFADYNVGLSYAYAPERQAGIFVGAAIYHISEPQLSFFYNKEEPELGGNNKLHRKYTAYVSGIIPLGNAVQFSPRALLYAQGPHFAANAGANFRFLVNDISGTALHVGAWARPVKNEQDKIFMDAIVGMFGLEFNRFLIGVSYDANLTDLNLLKQGQGALEISVAYLGEYDDDLVLCPQF
;
A
#
# COMPACT_ATOMS: atom_id res chain seq x y z
N MET A 1 61.88 -3.07 -11.03
CA MET A 1 61.14 -2.24 -10.06
C MET A 1 59.87 -1.75 -10.68
N HIS A 2 58.90 -2.66 -11.04
CA HIS A 2 57.57 -2.32 -11.58
C HIS A 2 56.56 -3.47 -11.38
N VAL A 3 56.31 -3.89 -10.13
CA VAL A 3 55.33 -4.96 -9.84
C VAL A 3 54.32 -4.57 -8.73
N LYS A 4 54.24 -3.30 -8.37
CA LYS A 4 53.35 -2.86 -7.25
C LYS A 4 52.15 -2.01 -7.67
N LYS A 5 51.75 -1.97 -8.94
CA LYS A 5 50.61 -1.13 -9.37
C LYS A 5 49.34 -1.87 -9.78
N TYR A 6 49.30 -3.20 -9.75
CA TYR A 6 48.09 -3.98 -10.17
C TYR A 6 47.33 -4.67 -9.04
N ALA A 7 47.76 -4.47 -7.78
CA ALA A 7 47.09 -5.09 -6.63
C ALA A 7 45.95 -4.24 -6.01
N LEU A 8 45.67 -3.03 -6.54
CA LEU A 8 44.69 -2.12 -5.95
C LEU A 8 43.36 -2.08 -6.73
N CYS A 9 43.25 -2.75 -7.86
CA CYS A 9 42.00 -2.80 -8.63
C CYS A 9 41.14 -4.04 -8.38
N LEU A 10 41.54 -4.96 -7.52
CA LEU A 10 40.83 -6.25 -7.32
C LEU A 10 40.08 -6.34 -6.00
N VAL A 11 39.93 -5.26 -5.24
CA VAL A 11 39.20 -5.25 -3.96
C VAL A 11 37.82 -4.56 -4.12
N PHE A 12 37.48 -4.04 -5.30
CA PHE A 12 36.16 -3.43 -5.56
C PHE A 12 35.13 -4.39 -6.18
N ALA A 13 35.44 -5.68 -6.23
CA ALA A 13 34.50 -6.69 -6.71
C ALA A 13 33.89 -7.41 -5.51
N CYS A 14 32.60 -7.38 -5.41
CA CYS A 14 31.73 -8.20 -4.52
C CYS A 14 31.48 -7.69 -3.11
N THR A 15 31.09 -6.45 -2.93
CA THR A 15 29.97 -6.23 -2.01
C THR A 15 28.70 -6.44 -2.83
N GLY A 16 28.21 -7.66 -2.91
CA GLY A 16 26.89 -7.95 -3.41
C GLY A 16 25.90 -7.19 -2.51
N ALA A 17 25.50 -6.00 -2.93
CA ALA A 17 24.40 -5.31 -2.32
C ALA A 17 23.18 -6.23 -2.50
N ALA A 18 22.75 -6.86 -1.44
CA ALA A 18 21.51 -7.60 -1.45
C ALA A 18 20.40 -6.57 -1.74
N LEU A 19 19.90 -6.54 -2.98
CA LEU A 19 18.82 -5.67 -3.38
C LEU A 19 17.53 -6.24 -2.76
N TYR A 20 17.13 -5.67 -1.66
CA TYR A 20 15.86 -5.99 -1.02
C TYR A 20 14.76 -5.19 -1.70
N SER A 21 13.74 -5.88 -2.19
CA SER A 21 12.52 -5.25 -2.72
C SER A 21 11.57 -4.97 -1.58
N GLN A 22 11.08 -3.73 -1.48
CA GLN A 22 9.96 -3.37 -0.61
C GLN A 22 8.70 -3.14 -1.44
N ASP A 23 7.54 -3.43 -0.85
CA ASP A 23 6.26 -3.13 -1.47
C ASP A 23 6.01 -1.63 -1.53
N GLN A 24 5.34 -1.22 -2.58
CA GLN A 24 4.79 0.12 -2.67
C GLN A 24 3.71 0.34 -1.59
N HIS A 25 3.55 1.58 -1.18
CA HIS A 25 2.54 1.96 -0.21
C HIS A 25 1.89 3.28 -0.61
N PHE A 26 0.65 3.46 -0.18
CA PHE A 26 -0.08 4.70 -0.36
C PHE A 26 0.07 5.61 0.86
N THR A 27 0.18 6.89 0.61
CA THR A 27 0.14 7.90 1.67
C THR A 27 -1.27 8.05 2.24
N GLN A 28 -2.29 8.00 1.36
CA GLN A 28 -3.70 7.93 1.75
C GLN A 28 -4.09 6.48 2.13
N PHE A 29 -3.35 5.84 3.04
CA PHE A 29 -3.53 4.43 3.40
C PHE A 29 -4.95 4.09 3.88
N TYR A 30 -5.66 5.05 4.44
CA TYR A 30 -7.05 4.91 4.88
C TYR A 30 -8.05 4.84 3.71
N ALA A 31 -7.69 5.31 2.52
CA ALA A 31 -8.55 5.26 1.33
C ALA A 31 -8.59 3.88 0.65
N SER A 32 -7.63 3.01 0.97
CA SER A 32 -7.60 1.61 0.51
C SER A 32 -7.44 0.64 1.70
N PRO A 33 -8.44 0.47 2.56
CA PRO A 33 -8.32 -0.27 3.82
C PRO A 33 -7.91 -1.73 3.64
N THR A 34 -8.33 -2.39 2.56
CA THR A 34 -7.99 -3.78 2.27
C THR A 34 -6.52 -3.98 1.90
N THR A 35 -5.83 -2.93 1.43
CA THR A 35 -4.37 -2.96 1.25
C THR A 35 -3.62 -2.72 2.56
N LEU A 36 -4.28 -2.12 3.56
CA LEU A 36 -3.70 -1.81 4.86
C LEU A 36 -3.76 -3.01 5.82
N ASN A 37 -4.92 -3.70 5.86
CA ASN A 37 -5.13 -4.83 6.75
C ASN A 37 -6.30 -5.69 6.25
N PRO A 38 -6.11 -7.01 6.06
CA PRO A 38 -7.19 -7.93 5.70
C PRO A 38 -8.41 -7.89 6.63
N ALA A 39 -8.20 -7.63 7.93
CA ALA A 39 -9.28 -7.53 8.91
C ALA A 39 -10.20 -6.31 8.70
N LEU A 40 -9.86 -5.39 7.78
CA LEU A 40 -10.69 -4.24 7.41
C LEU A 40 -11.67 -4.54 6.26
N THR A 41 -11.68 -5.75 5.72
CA THR A 41 -12.65 -6.19 4.71
C THR A 41 -14.04 -6.22 5.32
N GLY A 42 -14.98 -5.41 4.81
CA GLY A 42 -16.32 -5.26 5.39
C GLY A 42 -16.37 -4.44 6.69
N ALA A 43 -15.25 -3.81 7.12
CA ALA A 43 -15.18 -2.99 8.32
C ALA A 43 -15.61 -1.55 8.03
N TYR A 44 -16.87 -1.33 7.73
CA TYR A 44 -17.50 -0.03 7.47
C TYR A 44 -18.99 -0.08 7.75
N THR A 45 -19.64 1.09 7.78
CA THR A 45 -21.08 1.22 7.84
C THR A 45 -21.63 1.22 6.42
N GLY A 46 -22.46 0.22 6.08
CA GLY A 46 -23.01 0.02 4.74
C GLY A 46 -22.96 -1.43 4.32
N LYS A 47 -23.48 -1.75 3.13
CA LYS A 47 -23.53 -3.11 2.58
C LYS A 47 -22.35 -3.42 1.68
N TYR A 48 -21.85 -2.42 0.95
CA TYR A 48 -20.69 -2.58 0.08
C TYR A 48 -19.87 -1.30 0.01
N ARG A 49 -18.57 -1.47 -0.26
CA ARG A 49 -17.62 -0.39 -0.49
C ARG A 49 -16.88 -0.63 -1.79
N LEU A 50 -16.71 0.44 -2.56
CA LEU A 50 -15.79 0.50 -3.70
C LEU A 50 -14.68 1.47 -3.33
N SER A 51 -13.44 1.11 -3.59
CA SER A 51 -12.28 1.98 -3.35
C SER A 51 -11.30 1.90 -4.50
N PHE A 52 -10.83 3.06 -4.93
CA PHE A 52 -9.83 3.24 -5.98
C PHE A 52 -8.79 4.22 -5.49
N ILE A 53 -7.53 3.93 -5.75
CA ILE A 53 -6.44 4.84 -5.48
C ILE A 53 -5.37 4.70 -6.57
N TYR A 54 -4.89 5.84 -7.03
CA TYR A 54 -3.83 5.96 -8.02
C TYR A 54 -2.73 6.84 -7.46
N ARG A 55 -1.49 6.39 -7.56
CA ARG A 55 -0.29 7.12 -7.16
C ARG A 55 0.63 7.26 -8.35
N ASP A 56 1.11 8.47 -8.55
CA ASP A 56 2.04 8.87 -9.60
C ASP A 56 3.25 9.52 -8.95
N GLN A 57 4.43 8.89 -9.09
CA GLN A 57 5.63 9.33 -8.39
C GLN A 57 6.71 9.74 -9.39
N TRP A 58 7.31 10.92 -9.15
CA TRP A 58 8.42 11.50 -9.90
C TRP A 58 8.09 11.87 -11.36
N ARG A 59 6.86 12.22 -11.64
CA ARG A 59 6.42 12.69 -12.98
C ARG A 59 7.16 13.93 -13.47
N SER A 60 7.65 14.77 -12.56
CA SER A 60 8.42 15.99 -12.92
C SER A 60 9.83 15.68 -13.43
N VAL A 61 10.31 14.45 -13.25
CA VAL A 61 11.72 14.05 -13.53
C VAL A 61 11.80 12.93 -14.56
N LEU A 62 10.77 12.09 -14.64
CA LEU A 62 10.74 10.91 -15.51
C LEU A 62 9.66 11.09 -16.58
N ASP A 63 9.99 10.82 -17.84
CA ASP A 63 9.02 10.78 -18.94
C ASP A 63 7.91 9.74 -18.67
N ASN A 64 8.30 8.60 -18.10
CA ASN A 64 7.38 7.57 -17.61
C ASN A 64 7.54 7.45 -16.09
N PRO A 65 6.63 7.99 -15.26
CA PRO A 65 6.73 7.95 -13.81
C PRO A 65 6.44 6.55 -13.24
N TYR A 66 6.82 6.34 -11.97
CA TYR A 66 6.32 5.19 -11.22
C TYR A 66 4.83 5.34 -11.01
N ALA A 67 4.06 4.34 -11.40
CA ALA A 67 2.61 4.38 -11.30
C ALA A 67 2.09 3.19 -10.51
N THR A 68 1.37 3.47 -9.44
CA THR A 68 0.75 2.45 -8.60
C THR A 68 -0.77 2.66 -8.57
N PHE A 69 -1.52 1.60 -8.79
CA PHE A 69 -2.98 1.62 -8.81
C PHE A 69 -3.53 0.51 -7.92
N SER A 70 -4.59 0.81 -7.17
CA SER A 70 -5.36 -0.19 -6.45
C SER A 70 -6.85 0.04 -6.65
N ALA A 71 -7.58 -1.05 -6.85
CA ALA A 71 -9.04 -1.08 -6.88
C ALA A 71 -9.54 -2.21 -5.99
N ALA A 72 -10.48 -1.94 -5.11
CA ALA A 72 -11.08 -2.95 -4.27
C ALA A 72 -12.59 -2.79 -4.19
N THR A 73 -13.25 -3.92 -4.05
CA THR A 73 -14.66 -3.98 -3.66
C THR A 73 -14.82 -4.97 -2.53
N ASP A 74 -15.56 -4.59 -1.52
CA ASP A 74 -15.86 -5.47 -0.42
C ASP A 74 -17.31 -5.30 0.05
N PHE A 75 -17.87 -6.39 0.57
CA PHE A 75 -19.25 -6.53 1.01
C PHE A 75 -19.26 -6.88 2.48
N ARG A 76 -20.27 -6.37 3.19
CA ARG A 76 -20.55 -6.66 4.60
C ARG A 76 -21.85 -7.42 4.73
N PHE A 77 -21.80 -8.57 5.42
CA PHE A 77 -22.94 -9.43 5.71
C PHE A 77 -23.13 -9.52 7.22
N ARG A 78 -24.29 -9.08 7.73
CA ARG A 78 -24.63 -9.22 9.14
C ARG A 78 -25.08 -10.64 9.44
N ILE A 79 -24.58 -11.20 10.53
CA ILE A 79 -25.00 -12.52 11.03
C ILE A 79 -26.21 -12.31 11.94
N LYS A 80 -27.40 -12.72 11.46
CA LYS A 80 -28.62 -12.70 12.27
C LYS A 80 -28.63 -13.95 13.18
N SER A 81 -28.67 -13.74 14.51
CA SER A 81 -28.85 -14.82 15.47
C SER A 81 -30.30 -14.84 16.00
N TYR A 82 -30.91 -16.01 16.02
CA TYR A 82 -32.28 -16.18 16.53
C TYR A 82 -32.42 -16.00 18.05
N ARG A 83 -31.31 -16.12 18.79
CA ARG A 83 -31.29 -16.13 20.28
C ARG A 83 -30.71 -14.89 20.92
N THR A 84 -29.91 -14.13 20.21
CA THR A 84 -29.23 -12.94 20.72
C THR A 84 -29.17 -11.90 19.61
N VAL A 85 -29.37 -10.64 19.95
CA VAL A 85 -29.09 -9.51 19.05
C VAL A 85 -27.57 -9.42 18.90
N SER A 86 -26.97 -10.39 18.23
CA SER A 86 -25.54 -10.30 17.90
C SER A 86 -25.40 -9.50 16.61
N ARG A 87 -24.54 -8.51 16.63
CA ARG A 87 -24.20 -7.69 15.46
C ARG A 87 -22.88 -8.11 14.83
N ASP A 88 -22.53 -9.38 15.01
CA ASP A 88 -21.40 -9.97 14.30
C ASP A 88 -21.61 -9.84 12.78
N ALA A 89 -20.53 -9.64 12.07
CA ALA A 89 -20.56 -9.52 10.61
C ALA A 89 -19.41 -10.29 9.95
N VAL A 90 -19.63 -10.65 8.70
CA VAL A 90 -18.59 -11.21 7.82
C VAL A 90 -18.38 -10.23 6.68
N GLY A 91 -17.11 -9.96 6.38
CA GLY A 91 -16.68 -9.23 5.20
C GLY A 91 -16.15 -10.20 4.15
N ALA A 92 -16.46 -9.92 2.88
CA ALA A 92 -15.85 -10.60 1.72
C ALA A 92 -15.53 -9.58 0.63
N GLY A 93 -14.40 -9.70 -0.04
CA GLY A 93 -14.00 -8.71 -1.03
C GLY A 93 -12.95 -9.21 -2.01
N VAL A 94 -12.70 -8.38 -3.00
CA VAL A 94 -11.66 -8.56 -4.00
C VAL A 94 -10.83 -7.29 -4.04
N LEU A 95 -9.53 -7.47 -4.11
CA LEU A 95 -8.54 -6.41 -4.26
C LEU A 95 -7.71 -6.68 -5.51
N PHE A 96 -7.62 -5.69 -6.38
CA PHE A 96 -6.65 -5.61 -7.47
C PHE A 96 -5.61 -4.54 -7.14
N TYR A 97 -4.35 -4.85 -7.37
CA TYR A 97 -3.24 -3.94 -7.18
C TYR A 97 -2.27 -4.07 -8.34
N SER A 98 -1.81 -2.97 -8.89
CA SER A 98 -0.85 -2.92 -9.99
C SER A 98 0.21 -1.86 -9.72
N ASP A 99 1.46 -2.24 -9.89
CA ASP A 99 2.61 -1.36 -9.77
C ASP A 99 3.47 -1.45 -11.02
N ARG A 100 3.86 -0.30 -11.57
CA ARG A 100 4.71 -0.18 -12.75
C ARG A 100 5.95 0.63 -12.45
N VAL A 101 7.10 0.03 -12.78
CA VAL A 101 8.42 0.66 -12.69
C VAL A 101 8.85 1.11 -14.10
N PRO A 102 9.18 2.39 -14.30
CA PRO A 102 9.61 2.90 -15.60
C PRO A 102 10.99 2.36 -16.01
N GLY A 103 11.30 2.52 -17.29
CA GLY A 103 12.61 2.20 -17.87
C GLY A 103 12.69 0.80 -18.44
N VAL A 104 12.32 -0.22 -17.66
CA VAL A 104 12.38 -1.64 -18.07
C VAL A 104 10.99 -2.26 -18.25
N ASP A 105 9.93 -1.44 -18.26
CA ASP A 105 8.53 -1.90 -18.30
C ASP A 105 8.25 -3.05 -17.33
N PHE A 106 8.86 -2.97 -16.15
CA PHE A 106 8.63 -3.94 -15.09
C PHE A 106 7.31 -3.65 -14.40
N SER A 107 6.46 -4.66 -14.28
CA SER A 107 5.19 -4.52 -13.58
C SER A 107 4.92 -5.68 -12.64
N THR A 108 4.26 -5.36 -11.53
CA THR A 108 3.74 -6.33 -10.57
C THR A 108 2.23 -6.15 -10.48
N ASN A 109 1.48 -7.19 -10.83
CA ASN A 109 0.03 -7.23 -10.71
C ASN A 109 -0.38 -8.23 -9.65
N GLN A 110 -1.35 -7.86 -8.82
CA GLN A 110 -1.79 -8.65 -7.68
C GLN A 110 -3.31 -8.70 -7.64
N ILE A 111 -3.87 -9.88 -7.44
CA ILE A 111 -5.31 -10.08 -7.22
C ILE A 111 -5.48 -10.88 -5.94
N TYR A 112 -6.24 -10.34 -4.99
CA TYR A 112 -6.55 -11.00 -3.73
C TYR A 112 -8.04 -11.19 -3.54
N LEU A 113 -8.42 -12.37 -3.06
CA LEU A 113 -9.68 -12.61 -2.38
C LEU A 113 -9.48 -12.35 -0.90
N SER A 114 -10.37 -11.57 -0.31
CA SER A 114 -10.28 -11.11 1.07
C SER A 114 -11.51 -11.51 1.86
N GLY A 115 -11.31 -11.97 3.08
CA GLY A 115 -12.39 -12.30 4.01
C GLY A 115 -12.07 -11.87 5.43
N ALA A 116 -13.08 -11.40 6.17
CA ALA A 116 -12.93 -11.05 7.57
C ALA A 116 -14.17 -11.40 8.40
N TYR A 117 -13.95 -11.69 9.68
CA TYR A 117 -14.99 -11.86 10.68
C TYR A 117 -14.90 -10.76 11.72
N HIS A 118 -16.01 -10.09 11.96
CA HIS A 118 -16.14 -8.99 12.91
C HIS A 118 -17.01 -9.43 14.08
N LYS A 119 -16.39 -9.56 15.26
CA LYS A 119 -17.06 -9.92 16.50
C LYS A 119 -17.44 -8.67 17.28
N ALA A 120 -18.71 -8.44 17.50
CA ALA A 120 -19.19 -7.46 18.46
C ALA A 120 -18.92 -7.96 19.89
N LEU A 121 -18.21 -7.16 20.69
CA LEU A 121 -17.78 -7.55 22.04
C LEU A 121 -18.77 -7.11 23.12
N ASN A 122 -19.64 -6.16 22.84
CA ASN A 122 -20.62 -5.64 23.77
C ASN A 122 -22.01 -5.49 23.15
N LYS A 123 -22.99 -5.18 23.98
CA LYS A 123 -24.39 -5.02 23.55
C LYS A 123 -24.68 -3.69 22.85
N ASN A 124 -23.84 -2.69 23.05
CA ASN A 124 -23.98 -1.37 22.42
C ASN A 124 -23.39 -1.32 21.01
N ASP A 125 -22.66 -2.40 20.61
CA ASP A 125 -22.01 -2.53 19.30
C ASP A 125 -21.03 -1.39 18.97
N ASP A 126 -20.34 -0.91 19.99
CA ASP A 126 -19.30 0.09 19.87
C ASP A 126 -17.88 -0.51 20.01
N HIS A 127 -17.75 -1.80 20.35
CA HIS A 127 -16.50 -2.54 20.44
C HIS A 127 -16.50 -3.73 19.47
N PHE A 128 -15.59 -3.73 18.52
CA PHE A 128 -15.41 -4.83 17.56
C PHE A 128 -14.00 -5.37 17.61
N LEU A 129 -13.88 -6.69 17.60
CA LEU A 129 -12.64 -7.39 17.30
C LEU A 129 -12.80 -8.08 15.94
N SER A 130 -11.86 -7.86 15.04
CA SER A 130 -11.91 -8.38 13.68
C SER A 130 -10.67 -9.18 13.36
N ILE A 131 -10.85 -10.33 12.72
CA ILE A 131 -9.77 -11.12 12.13
C ILE A 131 -10.03 -11.26 10.65
N GLY A 132 -8.99 -11.14 9.82
CA GLY A 132 -9.12 -11.25 8.37
C GLY A 132 -7.95 -12.00 7.74
N ALA A 133 -8.22 -12.53 6.56
CA ALA A 133 -7.23 -13.18 5.73
C ALA A 133 -7.42 -12.80 4.26
N GLN A 134 -6.33 -12.84 3.51
CA GLN A 134 -6.32 -12.68 2.05
C GLN A 134 -5.52 -13.82 1.44
N PHE A 135 -6.02 -14.30 0.32
CA PHE A 135 -5.34 -15.21 -0.57
C PHE A 135 -5.28 -14.60 -1.96
N GLY A 136 -4.13 -14.61 -2.60
CA GLY A 136 -3.98 -13.99 -3.91
C GLY A 136 -2.89 -14.62 -4.76
N ILE A 137 -2.84 -14.09 -5.98
CA ILE A 137 -1.83 -14.40 -6.97
C ILE A 137 -1.13 -13.08 -7.32
N LEU A 138 0.20 -13.11 -7.25
CA LEU A 138 1.07 -12.05 -7.70
C LEU A 138 1.71 -12.48 -9.00
N GLN A 139 1.67 -11.61 -10.02
CA GLN A 139 2.34 -11.80 -11.29
C GLN A 139 3.35 -10.68 -11.50
N ARG A 140 4.57 -11.04 -11.86
CA ARG A 140 5.63 -10.12 -12.27
C ARG A 140 5.90 -10.27 -13.75
N ASN A 141 6.02 -9.14 -14.43
CA ASN A 141 6.32 -9.08 -15.85
C ASN A 141 7.45 -8.10 -16.11
N VAL A 142 8.26 -8.39 -17.10
CA VAL A 142 9.29 -7.50 -17.65
C VAL A 142 9.22 -7.53 -19.17
N ASN A 143 9.36 -6.36 -19.81
CA ASN A 143 9.37 -6.28 -21.26
C ASN A 143 10.81 -6.12 -21.76
N TYR A 144 11.40 -7.21 -22.23
CA TYR A 144 12.76 -7.19 -22.77
C TYR A 144 12.89 -6.50 -24.13
N SER A 145 11.79 -6.35 -24.89
CA SER A 145 11.83 -5.72 -26.21
C SER A 145 12.16 -4.23 -26.19
N SER A 146 12.03 -3.59 -25.03
CA SER A 146 12.41 -2.19 -24.81
C SER A 146 13.87 -2.00 -24.40
N LEU A 147 14.60 -3.10 -24.15
CA LEU A 147 15.99 -3.08 -23.71
C LEU A 147 16.94 -3.20 -24.90
N ASN A 148 18.06 -2.48 -24.80
CA ASN A 148 19.18 -2.64 -25.70
C ASN A 148 20.36 -3.20 -24.92
N PHE A 149 20.96 -4.28 -25.44
CA PHE A 149 22.13 -4.92 -24.88
C PHE A 149 23.38 -4.47 -25.62
N ASN A 150 24.54 -4.43 -24.93
CA ASN A 150 25.78 -3.95 -25.52
C ASN A 150 26.24 -4.72 -26.75
N ASP A 151 25.93 -6.01 -26.83
CA ASP A 151 26.25 -6.89 -27.96
C ASP A 151 25.38 -6.64 -29.21
N GLN A 152 24.31 -5.89 -29.07
CA GLN A 152 23.44 -5.47 -30.18
C GLN A 152 23.95 -4.23 -30.89
N PHE A 153 25.01 -3.57 -30.38
CA PHE A 153 25.56 -2.37 -30.98
C PHE A 153 26.26 -2.68 -32.31
N ASP A 154 25.84 -2.10 -33.40
CA ASP A 154 26.31 -2.33 -34.76
C ASP A 154 27.69 -1.66 -35.09
N GLY A 155 28.34 -1.07 -34.09
CA GLY A 155 29.59 -0.36 -34.22
C GLY A 155 29.49 1.05 -34.80
N THR A 156 28.30 1.52 -35.12
CA THR A 156 28.05 2.86 -35.66
C THR A 156 27.18 3.71 -34.76
N ASN A 157 25.87 3.53 -34.80
CA ASN A 157 24.90 4.35 -34.05
C ASN A 157 23.59 3.63 -33.71
N SER A 158 23.49 2.32 -33.93
CA SER A 158 22.25 1.59 -33.64
C SER A 158 22.53 0.25 -32.92
N TYR A 159 21.45 -0.29 -32.35
CA TYR A 159 21.43 -1.55 -31.62
C TYR A 159 20.56 -2.54 -32.40
N THR A 160 21.05 -2.97 -33.57
CA THR A 160 20.29 -3.80 -34.52
C THR A 160 20.77 -5.22 -34.63
N ASP A 161 21.95 -5.53 -34.10
CA ASP A 161 22.49 -6.88 -34.10
C ASP A 161 21.70 -7.78 -33.11
N PRO A 162 21.61 -9.09 -33.39
CA PRO A 162 20.96 -10.02 -32.47
C PRO A 162 21.77 -10.16 -31.18
N THR A 163 21.09 -10.15 -30.03
CA THR A 163 21.74 -10.39 -28.73
C THR A 163 22.04 -11.88 -28.51
N ASN A 164 23.16 -12.17 -27.88
CA ASN A 164 23.50 -13.50 -27.37
C ASN A 164 23.16 -13.66 -25.87
N GLU A 165 22.53 -12.64 -25.24
CA GLU A 165 22.13 -12.72 -23.85
C GLU A 165 21.04 -13.77 -23.65
N VAL A 166 21.23 -14.66 -22.67
CA VAL A 166 20.25 -15.66 -22.28
C VAL A 166 19.26 -15.02 -21.32
N LEU A 167 18.13 -14.59 -21.85
CA LEU A 167 17.09 -13.96 -21.06
C LEU A 167 16.17 -15.01 -20.41
N PRO A 168 15.80 -14.86 -19.14
CA PRO A 168 14.82 -15.73 -18.49
C PRO A 168 13.41 -15.49 -19.04
N GLU A 169 12.43 -16.31 -18.63
CA GLU A 169 11.03 -16.05 -18.95
C GLU A 169 10.63 -14.64 -18.48
N ASN A 170 9.88 -13.93 -19.30
CA ASN A 170 9.53 -12.53 -19.06
C ASN A 170 8.37 -12.33 -18.08
N ASN A 171 7.80 -13.41 -17.57
CA ASN A 171 6.75 -13.37 -16.56
C ASN A 171 6.77 -14.62 -15.69
N PHE A 172 6.35 -14.45 -14.43
CA PHE A 172 6.08 -15.54 -13.52
C PHE A 172 5.03 -15.12 -12.49
N SER A 173 4.38 -16.10 -11.88
CA SER A 173 3.37 -15.88 -10.85
C SER A 173 3.56 -16.81 -9.66
N PHE A 174 3.12 -16.34 -8.49
CA PHE A 174 3.14 -17.12 -7.27
C PHE A 174 1.93 -16.79 -6.39
N ALA A 175 1.57 -17.74 -5.52
CA ALA A 175 0.52 -17.55 -4.54
C ALA A 175 1.04 -16.78 -3.32
N ASP A 176 0.18 -15.94 -2.74
CA ASP A 176 0.48 -15.15 -1.57
C ASP A 176 -0.65 -15.19 -0.54
N TYR A 177 -0.29 -15.08 0.73
CA TYR A 177 -1.19 -15.19 1.87
C TYR A 177 -0.90 -14.08 2.87
N ASN A 178 -1.97 -13.41 3.30
CA ASN A 178 -1.91 -12.32 4.26
C ASN A 178 -2.94 -12.55 5.37
N VAL A 179 -2.60 -12.13 6.60
CA VAL A 179 -3.53 -12.19 7.74
C VAL A 179 -3.49 -10.88 8.51
N GLY A 180 -4.58 -10.57 9.17
CA GLY A 180 -4.68 -9.35 9.95
C GLY A 180 -5.62 -9.45 11.13
N LEU A 181 -5.40 -8.58 12.10
CA LEU A 181 -6.20 -8.39 13.29
C LEU A 181 -6.50 -6.90 13.46
N SER A 182 -7.70 -6.57 13.88
CA SER A 182 -8.11 -5.19 14.13
C SER A 182 -9.06 -5.11 15.30
N TYR A 183 -8.93 -4.05 16.09
CA TYR A 183 -9.88 -3.68 17.13
C TYR A 183 -10.40 -2.29 16.85
N ALA A 184 -11.70 -2.10 16.99
CA ALA A 184 -12.38 -0.83 16.86
C ALA A 184 -13.24 -0.55 18.10
N TYR A 185 -13.05 0.64 18.66
CA TYR A 185 -13.97 1.26 19.60
C TYR A 185 -14.53 2.51 18.93
N ALA A 186 -15.80 2.51 18.58
CA ALA A 186 -16.44 3.56 17.81
C ALA A 186 -17.84 3.86 18.34
N PRO A 187 -17.96 4.49 19.50
CA PRO A 187 -19.25 4.89 20.05
C PRO A 187 -19.84 6.04 19.23
N GLU A 188 -21.18 6.07 19.19
CA GLU A 188 -21.89 7.11 18.45
C GLU A 188 -21.59 8.51 19.02
N ARG A 189 -21.20 9.46 18.13
CA ARG A 189 -20.93 10.89 18.46
C ARG A 189 -19.89 11.13 19.54
N GLN A 190 -19.05 10.16 19.83
CA GLN A 190 -17.95 10.26 20.80
C GLN A 190 -16.61 9.98 20.14
N ALA A 191 -15.54 10.13 20.90
CA ALA A 191 -14.22 9.78 20.42
C ALA A 191 -14.10 8.26 20.20
N GLY A 192 -13.63 7.87 19.03
CA GLY A 192 -13.36 6.49 18.67
C GLY A 192 -11.87 6.23 18.45
N ILE A 193 -11.48 4.97 18.57
CA ILE A 193 -10.11 4.52 18.31
C ILE A 193 -10.14 3.22 17.52
N PHE A 194 -9.24 3.11 16.55
CA PHE A 194 -9.06 1.96 15.68
C PHE A 194 -7.59 1.57 15.70
N VAL A 195 -7.30 0.33 16.01
CA VAL A 195 -5.95 -0.21 16.02
C VAL A 195 -5.93 -1.54 15.29
N GLY A 196 -4.83 -1.86 14.63
CA GLY A 196 -4.69 -3.15 13.99
C GLY A 196 -3.28 -3.44 13.55
N ALA A 197 -3.05 -4.70 13.25
CA ALA A 197 -1.80 -5.21 12.73
C ALA A 197 -2.05 -6.28 11.66
N ALA A 198 -1.15 -6.39 10.70
CA ALA A 198 -1.23 -7.43 9.68
C ALA A 198 0.16 -7.93 9.29
N ILE A 199 0.18 -9.15 8.76
CA ILE A 199 1.36 -9.81 8.20
C ILE A 199 1.03 -10.17 6.76
N TYR A 200 1.87 -9.70 5.85
CA TYR A 200 1.80 -9.96 4.42
C TYR A 200 2.94 -10.88 3.99
N HIS A 201 2.75 -11.56 2.85
CA HIS A 201 3.76 -12.43 2.24
C HIS A 201 4.23 -13.54 3.18
N ILE A 202 3.28 -14.21 3.84
CA ILE A 202 3.57 -15.27 4.84
C ILE A 202 4.40 -16.40 4.23
N SER A 203 4.18 -16.69 2.93
CA SER A 203 4.87 -17.75 2.20
C SER A 203 6.31 -17.40 1.79
N GLU A 204 6.71 -16.12 1.86
CA GLU A 204 8.03 -15.63 1.42
C GLU A 204 8.43 -16.19 0.03
N PRO A 205 7.64 -15.94 -1.04
CA PRO A 205 7.89 -16.54 -2.33
C PRO A 205 9.19 -16.03 -2.94
N GLN A 206 9.81 -16.85 -3.82
CA GLN A 206 10.99 -16.44 -4.58
C GLN A 206 10.63 -15.41 -5.64
N LEU A 207 11.47 -14.38 -5.80
CA LEU A 207 11.24 -13.23 -6.69
C LEU A 207 12.11 -13.21 -7.95
N SER A 208 12.99 -14.18 -8.13
CA SER A 208 13.93 -14.21 -9.25
C SER A 208 13.26 -14.74 -10.52
N PHE A 209 13.43 -14.04 -11.64
CA PHE A 209 13.07 -14.54 -12.97
C PHE A 209 13.91 -15.76 -13.40
N PHE A 210 15.10 -15.92 -12.82
CA PHE A 210 15.99 -17.07 -13.04
C PHE A 210 15.70 -18.25 -12.10
N TYR A 211 14.67 -18.15 -11.25
CA TYR A 211 14.36 -19.22 -10.31
C TYR A 211 13.80 -20.45 -11.07
N ASN A 212 14.54 -21.55 -10.99
CA ASN A 212 14.12 -22.85 -11.45
C ASN A 212 13.95 -23.80 -10.26
N LYS A 213 12.84 -24.52 -10.19
CA LYS A 213 12.58 -25.50 -9.11
C LYS A 213 13.55 -26.68 -9.14
N GLU A 214 14.06 -27.02 -10.33
CA GLU A 214 15.03 -28.12 -10.52
C GLU A 214 16.46 -27.69 -10.15
N GLU A 215 16.77 -26.38 -10.30
CA GLU A 215 18.06 -25.80 -9.98
C GLU A 215 17.88 -24.50 -9.15
N PRO A 216 17.47 -24.63 -7.87
CA PRO A 216 17.16 -23.46 -7.03
C PRO A 216 18.32 -22.49 -6.82
N GLU A 217 19.57 -22.99 -6.97
CA GLU A 217 20.78 -22.20 -6.76
C GLU A 217 20.97 -21.11 -7.85
N LEU A 218 20.43 -21.32 -9.06
CA LEU A 218 20.52 -20.35 -10.17
C LEU A 218 19.73 -19.06 -9.85
N GLY A 219 18.64 -19.16 -9.12
CA GLY A 219 17.78 -18.01 -8.73
C GLY A 219 18.31 -17.19 -7.57
N GLY A 220 19.37 -17.67 -6.89
CA GLY A 220 19.86 -17.05 -5.66
C GLY A 220 18.81 -17.07 -4.52
N ASN A 221 19.17 -16.51 -3.37
CA ASN A 221 18.24 -16.39 -2.22
C ASN A 221 17.50 -15.04 -2.27
N ASN A 222 16.65 -14.86 -3.27
CA ASN A 222 15.89 -13.62 -3.49
C ASN A 222 14.42 -13.82 -3.14
N LYS A 223 14.11 -13.84 -1.84
CA LYS A 223 12.76 -14.02 -1.31
C LYS A 223 12.06 -12.69 -1.06
N LEU A 224 10.76 -12.66 -1.30
CA LEU A 224 9.91 -11.57 -0.82
C LEU A 224 9.80 -11.67 0.70
N HIS A 225 10.37 -10.69 1.40
CA HIS A 225 10.31 -10.66 2.85
C HIS A 225 8.88 -10.43 3.33
N ARG A 226 8.53 -11.03 4.47
CA ARG A 226 7.29 -10.69 5.17
C ARG A 226 7.25 -9.21 5.47
N LYS A 227 6.08 -8.63 5.21
CA LYS A 227 5.78 -7.25 5.57
C LYS A 227 4.86 -7.24 6.79
N TYR A 228 5.25 -6.50 7.79
CA TYR A 228 4.49 -6.26 9.01
C TYR A 228 3.92 -4.85 8.96
N THR A 229 2.63 -4.71 9.23
CA THR A 229 1.98 -3.41 9.36
C THR A 229 1.33 -3.29 10.72
N ALA A 230 1.35 -2.08 11.29
CA ALA A 230 0.60 -1.74 12.48
C ALA A 230 0.07 -0.32 12.34
N TYR A 231 -1.20 -0.10 12.67
CA TYR A 231 -1.80 1.22 12.57
C TYR A 231 -2.62 1.57 13.82
N VAL A 232 -2.71 2.86 14.05
CA VAL A 232 -3.64 3.47 14.99
C VAL A 232 -4.32 4.65 14.32
N SER A 233 -5.62 4.78 14.50
CA SER A 233 -6.42 5.88 13.99
C SER A 233 -7.42 6.31 15.05
N GLY A 234 -7.57 7.61 15.26
CA GLY A 234 -8.56 8.21 16.14
C GLY A 234 -9.61 8.98 15.36
N ILE A 235 -10.80 9.06 15.93
CA ILE A 235 -11.87 9.98 15.50
C ILE A 235 -12.27 10.77 16.74
N ILE A 236 -12.12 12.09 16.70
CA ILE A 236 -12.40 12.98 17.82
C ILE A 236 -13.35 14.07 17.34
N PRO A 237 -14.67 13.98 17.65
CA PRO A 237 -15.60 15.05 17.35
C PRO A 237 -15.24 16.33 18.11
N LEU A 238 -15.12 17.45 17.40
CA LEU A 238 -14.91 18.79 17.95
C LEU A 238 -16.17 19.61 17.74
N GLY A 239 -17.26 19.23 18.46
CA GLY A 239 -18.59 19.75 18.24
C GLY A 239 -19.35 19.03 17.13
N ASN A 240 -20.35 19.68 16.52
CA ASN A 240 -21.26 19.06 15.55
C ASN A 240 -20.75 19.10 14.09
N ALA A 241 -19.87 20.04 13.79
CA ALA A 241 -19.46 20.28 12.39
C ALA A 241 -18.00 19.93 12.10
N VAL A 242 -17.17 19.69 13.13
CA VAL A 242 -15.75 19.45 12.96
C VAL A 242 -15.35 18.14 13.62
N GLN A 243 -14.55 17.35 12.92
CA GLN A 243 -13.95 16.12 13.44
C GLN A 243 -12.45 16.18 13.21
N PHE A 244 -11.68 15.82 14.22
CA PHE A 244 -10.22 15.64 14.15
C PHE A 244 -9.89 14.15 14.09
N SER A 245 -9.07 13.75 13.13
CA SER A 245 -8.73 12.35 12.90
C SER A 245 -7.21 12.17 12.84
N PRO A 246 -6.54 11.96 14.01
CA PRO A 246 -5.14 11.59 14.04
C PRO A 246 -4.94 10.15 13.59
N ARG A 247 -3.87 9.89 12.83
CA ARG A 247 -3.55 8.56 12.30
C ARG A 247 -2.06 8.32 12.27
N ALA A 248 -1.67 7.08 12.55
CA ALA A 248 -0.29 6.63 12.36
C ALA A 248 -0.30 5.21 11.77
N LEU A 249 0.61 4.97 10.87
CA LEU A 249 0.89 3.68 10.24
C LEU A 249 2.38 3.40 10.36
N LEU A 250 2.73 2.19 10.77
CA LEU A 250 4.08 1.66 10.78
C LEU A 250 4.12 0.46 9.85
N TYR A 251 5.18 0.31 9.08
CA TYR A 251 5.44 -0.89 8.32
C TYR A 251 6.93 -1.21 8.26
N ALA A 252 7.21 -2.51 8.25
CA ALA A 252 8.54 -3.06 8.17
C ALA A 252 8.55 -4.23 7.20
N GLN A 253 9.55 -4.28 6.30
CA GLN A 253 9.73 -5.36 5.34
C GLN A 253 11.23 -5.59 5.10
N GLY A 254 11.74 -6.75 5.52
CA GLY A 254 13.17 -7.00 5.51
C GLY A 254 13.93 -5.92 6.28
N PRO A 255 14.93 -5.26 5.68
CA PRO A 255 15.68 -4.18 6.31
C PRO A 255 14.93 -2.84 6.33
N HIS A 256 13.85 -2.72 5.58
CA HIS A 256 13.13 -1.45 5.39
C HIS A 256 12.13 -1.21 6.52
N PHE A 257 12.13 0.00 7.02
CA PHE A 257 11.17 0.49 7.98
C PHE A 257 10.70 1.88 7.56
N ALA A 258 9.39 2.11 7.63
CA ALA A 258 8.83 3.42 7.47
C ALA A 258 7.60 3.62 8.36
N ALA A 259 7.34 4.86 8.67
CA ALA A 259 6.13 5.29 9.34
C ALA A 259 5.42 6.36 8.51
N ASN A 260 4.12 6.49 8.72
CA ASN A 260 3.33 7.59 8.17
C ASN A 260 2.43 8.08 9.29
N ALA A 261 2.64 9.30 9.76
CA ALA A 261 1.92 9.85 10.91
C ALA A 261 1.43 11.26 10.63
N GLY A 262 0.20 11.55 11.00
CA GLY A 262 -0.41 12.85 10.78
C GLY A 262 -1.86 12.89 11.22
N ALA A 263 -2.59 13.86 10.70
CA ALA A 263 -4.00 14.01 11.00
C ALA A 263 -4.74 14.73 9.88
N ASN A 264 -6.04 14.55 9.84
CA ASN A 264 -6.94 15.36 9.05
C ASN A 264 -8.08 15.93 9.88
N PHE A 265 -8.55 17.10 9.48
CA PHE A 265 -9.80 17.70 9.92
C PHE A 265 -10.87 17.43 8.87
N ARG A 266 -12.06 17.05 9.32
CA ARG A 266 -13.26 16.94 8.52
C ARG A 266 -14.21 18.06 8.94
N PHE A 267 -14.64 18.87 7.99
CA PHE A 267 -15.56 19.97 8.18
C PHE A 267 -16.88 19.64 7.50
N LEU A 268 -17.95 19.41 8.27
CA LEU A 268 -19.28 19.19 7.74
C LEU A 268 -19.85 20.53 7.22
N VAL A 269 -20.10 20.59 5.91
CA VAL A 269 -20.59 21.80 5.22
C VAL A 269 -22.12 21.75 5.11
N ASN A 270 -22.67 20.57 4.83
CA ASN A 270 -24.10 20.37 4.69
C ASN A 270 -24.51 19.02 5.28
N ASP A 271 -25.30 19.06 6.34
CA ASP A 271 -25.76 17.87 7.07
C ASP A 271 -26.77 17.05 6.26
N ILE A 272 -27.61 17.70 5.46
CA ILE A 272 -28.67 17.01 4.67
C ILE A 272 -28.05 16.16 3.56
N SER A 273 -27.05 16.67 2.86
CA SER A 273 -26.35 15.97 1.76
C SER A 273 -25.15 15.16 2.26
N GLY A 274 -24.79 15.25 3.55
CA GLY A 274 -23.56 14.68 4.08
C GLY A 274 -22.28 15.25 3.46
N THR A 275 -22.34 16.49 2.93
CA THR A 275 -21.19 17.13 2.27
C THR A 275 -20.20 17.59 3.31
N ALA A 276 -18.94 17.12 3.21
CA ALA A 276 -17.87 17.54 4.10
C ALA A 276 -16.55 17.75 3.33
N LEU A 277 -15.72 18.63 3.87
CA LEU A 277 -14.37 18.88 3.38
C LEU A 277 -13.35 18.27 4.33
N HIS A 278 -12.29 17.71 3.77
CA HIS A 278 -11.16 17.19 4.51
C HIS A 278 -9.91 17.98 4.18
N VAL A 279 -9.13 18.34 5.20
CA VAL A 279 -7.80 18.91 5.06
C VAL A 279 -6.88 18.21 6.03
N GLY A 280 -5.74 17.74 5.56
CA GLY A 280 -4.83 16.97 6.38
C GLY A 280 -3.37 17.14 6.00
N ALA A 281 -2.51 16.75 6.93
CA ALA A 281 -1.07 16.70 6.71
C ALA A 281 -0.45 15.50 7.43
N TRP A 282 0.57 14.91 6.80
CA TRP A 282 1.32 13.77 7.31
C TRP A 282 2.82 13.98 7.13
N ALA A 283 3.57 13.31 7.98
CA ALA A 283 5.01 13.17 7.90
C ALA A 283 5.38 11.71 7.68
N ARG A 284 6.35 11.44 6.82
CA ARG A 284 6.84 10.10 6.52
C ARG A 284 8.32 9.95 6.90
N PRO A 285 8.64 9.59 8.15
CA PRO A 285 9.97 9.14 8.51
C PRO A 285 10.24 7.74 7.96
N VAL A 286 11.44 7.53 7.43
CA VAL A 286 11.92 6.24 6.92
C VAL A 286 13.31 5.94 7.48
N LYS A 287 13.69 4.68 7.49
CA LYS A 287 15.01 4.20 7.90
C LYS A 287 15.90 4.06 6.68
N ASN A 288 17.12 4.59 6.73
CA ASN A 288 18.12 4.45 5.68
C ASN A 288 18.98 3.19 5.87
N GLU A 289 19.89 2.94 4.92
CA GLU A 289 20.82 1.81 4.96
C GLU A 289 21.78 1.81 6.17
N GLN A 290 22.03 2.98 6.77
CA GLN A 290 22.84 3.12 7.99
C GLN A 290 22.02 3.00 9.28
N ASP A 291 20.80 2.48 9.20
CA ASP A 291 19.87 2.34 10.34
C ASP A 291 19.44 3.67 10.99
N LYS A 292 19.64 4.81 10.30
CA LYS A 292 19.21 6.11 10.78
C LYS A 292 17.83 6.47 10.25
N ILE A 293 17.00 7.04 11.11
CA ILE A 293 15.69 7.57 10.73
C ILE A 293 15.87 9.00 10.21
N PHE A 294 15.31 9.26 9.03
CA PHE A 294 15.25 10.59 8.43
C PHE A 294 13.85 10.86 7.87
N MET A 295 13.55 12.13 7.63
CA MET A 295 12.27 12.55 7.08
C MET A 295 12.31 12.43 5.54
N ASP A 296 11.55 11.49 4.98
CA ASP A 296 11.46 11.28 3.53
C ASP A 296 10.54 12.31 2.87
N ALA A 297 9.34 12.51 3.41
CA ALA A 297 8.37 13.41 2.83
C ALA A 297 7.45 14.07 3.87
N ILE A 298 6.95 15.24 3.50
CA ILE A 298 5.77 15.86 4.11
C ILE A 298 4.65 15.82 3.09
N VAL A 299 3.44 15.51 3.55
CA VAL A 299 2.27 15.31 2.70
C VAL A 299 1.18 16.30 3.07
N GLY A 300 0.62 16.94 2.06
CA GLY A 300 -0.62 17.69 2.16
C GLY A 300 -1.77 16.94 1.52
N MET A 301 -2.96 17.01 2.10
CA MET A 301 -4.15 16.32 1.58
C MET A 301 -5.36 17.25 1.63
N PHE A 302 -6.16 17.16 0.58
CA PHE A 302 -7.51 17.72 0.48
C PHE A 302 -8.49 16.63 0.08
N GLY A 303 -9.70 16.63 0.65
CA GLY A 303 -10.75 15.68 0.32
C GLY A 303 -12.14 16.30 0.34
N LEU A 304 -13.04 15.69 -0.42
CA LEU A 304 -14.45 16.05 -0.53
C LEU A 304 -15.32 14.81 -0.31
N GLU A 305 -16.20 14.89 0.68
CA GLU A 305 -17.31 13.95 0.82
C GLU A 305 -18.57 14.54 0.18
N PHE A 306 -19.22 13.77 -0.66
CA PHE A 306 -20.48 14.16 -1.28
C PHE A 306 -21.27 12.91 -1.70
N ASN A 307 -22.54 12.81 -1.30
CA ASN A 307 -23.44 11.72 -1.69
C ASN A 307 -22.82 10.31 -1.55
N ARG A 308 -22.17 10.02 -0.43
CA ARG A 308 -21.47 8.74 -0.13
C ARG A 308 -20.16 8.53 -0.90
N PHE A 309 -19.76 9.47 -1.75
CA PHE A 309 -18.42 9.48 -2.32
C PHE A 309 -17.47 10.23 -1.40
N LEU A 310 -16.28 9.70 -1.26
CA LEU A 310 -15.12 10.42 -0.74
C LEU A 310 -14.07 10.49 -1.83
N ILE A 311 -13.71 11.68 -2.24
CA ILE A 311 -12.67 11.95 -3.22
C ILE A 311 -11.52 12.63 -2.48
N GLY A 312 -10.33 12.08 -2.57
CA GLY A 312 -9.12 12.61 -1.92
C GLY A 312 -8.01 12.87 -2.93
N VAL A 313 -7.29 13.96 -2.74
CA VAL A 313 -6.07 14.29 -3.46
C VAL A 313 -4.99 14.59 -2.45
N SER A 314 -3.82 14.01 -2.59
CA SER A 314 -2.65 14.34 -1.76
C SER A 314 -1.39 14.51 -2.60
N TYR A 315 -0.48 15.31 -2.08
CA TYR A 315 0.82 15.52 -2.67
C TYR A 315 1.91 15.31 -1.61
N ASP A 316 2.83 14.40 -1.94
CA ASP A 316 4.02 14.12 -1.13
C ASP A 316 5.16 15.03 -1.61
N ALA A 317 5.61 15.93 -0.79
CA ALA A 317 6.82 16.73 -1.03
C ALA A 317 8.02 16.02 -0.42
N ASN A 318 8.93 15.50 -1.25
CA ASN A 318 10.14 14.84 -0.78
C ASN A 318 11.10 15.85 -0.14
N LEU A 319 11.70 15.47 0.99
CA LEU A 319 12.66 16.27 1.76
C LEU A 319 14.10 15.74 1.67
N THR A 320 14.33 14.69 0.88
CA THR A 320 15.65 14.08 0.71
C THR A 320 16.54 14.89 -0.21
N ASP A 321 17.86 14.57 -0.24
CA ASP A 321 18.88 15.23 -1.08
C ASP A 321 18.59 15.18 -2.58
N LEU A 322 17.70 14.32 -3.03
CA LEU A 322 17.14 14.33 -4.38
C LEU A 322 16.48 15.68 -4.73
N ASN A 323 16.02 16.43 -3.72
CA ASN A 323 15.48 17.78 -3.89
C ASN A 323 16.55 18.85 -4.19
N LEU A 324 17.84 18.56 -3.97
CA LEU A 324 18.95 19.47 -4.31
C LEU A 324 19.06 19.74 -5.81
N LEU A 325 18.55 18.84 -6.65
CA LEU A 325 18.49 19.02 -8.09
C LEU A 325 17.32 19.93 -8.56
N LYS A 326 16.56 20.54 -7.65
CA LYS A 326 15.46 21.49 -7.88
C LYS A 326 14.36 20.98 -8.85
N GLN A 327 14.16 19.68 -8.95
CA GLN A 327 13.26 19.10 -9.95
C GLN A 327 11.87 18.73 -9.40
N GLY A 328 11.51 19.20 -8.19
CA GLY A 328 10.17 19.03 -7.63
C GLY A 328 9.75 17.54 -7.53
N GLN A 329 10.68 16.68 -7.09
CA GLN A 329 10.42 15.26 -6.92
C GLN A 329 9.38 15.06 -5.84
N GLY A 330 8.26 14.46 -6.20
CA GLY A 330 7.15 14.22 -5.30
C GLY A 330 6.26 13.10 -5.82
N ALA A 331 5.16 12.86 -5.12
CA ALA A 331 4.14 11.94 -5.58
C ALA A 331 2.76 12.56 -5.45
N LEU A 332 1.95 12.41 -6.48
CA LEU A 332 0.53 12.76 -6.49
C LEU A 332 -0.28 11.49 -6.23
N GLU A 333 -1.22 11.53 -5.30
CA GLU A 333 -2.20 10.48 -5.11
C GLU A 333 -3.62 11.02 -5.27
N ILE A 334 -4.45 10.24 -5.97
CA ILE A 334 -5.88 10.50 -6.12
C ILE A 334 -6.62 9.26 -5.62
N SER A 335 -7.57 9.43 -4.72
CA SER A 335 -8.40 8.36 -4.20
C SER A 335 -9.88 8.66 -4.40
N VAL A 336 -10.65 7.60 -4.62
CA VAL A 336 -12.11 7.64 -4.68
C VAL A 336 -12.65 6.45 -3.89
N ALA A 337 -13.51 6.71 -2.93
CA ALA A 337 -14.25 5.68 -2.23
C ALA A 337 -15.76 5.95 -2.32
N TYR A 338 -16.55 4.88 -2.42
CA TYR A 338 -18.00 4.91 -2.40
C TYR A 338 -18.53 3.90 -1.41
N LEU A 339 -19.42 4.35 -0.52
CA LEU A 339 -20.10 3.51 0.46
C LEU A 339 -21.57 3.34 0.06
N GLY A 340 -21.95 2.14 -0.35
CA GLY A 340 -23.29 1.82 -0.82
C GLY A 340 -24.18 1.29 0.27
N GLU A 341 -25.46 1.73 0.25
CA GLU A 341 -26.55 1.32 1.13
C GLU A 341 -26.17 1.28 2.62
N TYR A 342 -26.49 2.37 3.34
CA TYR A 342 -26.41 2.32 4.79
C TYR A 342 -27.49 1.39 5.33
N ASP A 343 -27.13 0.56 6.31
CA ASP A 343 -28.11 -0.10 7.15
C ASP A 343 -28.70 0.96 8.08
N ASP A 344 -30.03 1.15 8.05
CA ASP A 344 -30.75 2.22 8.76
C ASP A 344 -30.55 2.24 10.30
N ASP A 345 -29.86 1.27 10.86
CA ASP A 345 -29.83 1.05 12.29
C ASP A 345 -28.48 1.30 12.98
N LEU A 346 -27.38 1.73 12.33
CA LEU A 346 -26.14 1.91 13.09
C LEU A 346 -25.01 2.67 12.42
N VAL A 347 -24.56 3.63 13.17
CA VAL A 347 -23.25 4.28 13.09
C VAL A 347 -22.20 3.32 13.63
N LEU A 348 -21.40 2.68 12.80
CA LEU A 348 -20.19 1.99 13.29
C LEU A 348 -19.27 1.60 12.16
N CYS A 349 -18.31 2.40 11.87
CA CYS A 349 -16.97 2.10 11.38
C CYS A 349 -16.29 3.39 10.92
N PRO A 350 -14.97 3.44 10.85
CA PRO A 350 -14.31 4.68 10.50
C PRO A 350 -14.87 5.24 9.22
N GLN A 351 -15.60 6.33 9.33
CA GLN A 351 -15.76 7.23 8.19
C GLN A 351 -14.34 7.72 7.91
N PHE A 352 -13.90 7.51 6.70
CA PHE A 352 -12.55 7.80 6.24
C PHE A 352 -12.02 9.16 6.66
#